data_e53bd26c588776f0c6bab7d14eca1d9d
#
_entry.id   e53bd26c588776f0c6bab7d14eca1d9d
#
_cell.length_a   1.000
_cell.length_b   1.000
_cell.length_c   1.000
_cell.angle_alpha   90.00
_cell.angle_beta   90.00
_cell.angle_gamma   90.00
#
_symmetry.space_group_name_H-M   'P 1'
#
loop_
_entity.id
_entity.type
_entity.pdbx_description
1 polymer ?
#
loop_
_entity_poly.entity_id
_entity_poly.type
_entity_poly.pdbx_seq_one_letter_code
_entity_poly.pdbx_strand_id
1 'polypeptide(L)'
;KIEKVPVNHRHLNREQFEKLLNARLPTYRLCHTRDLFVFSVFTGIGRADLANLTEDNIITKEDGSKWIHIARQKTKAECHIKLLDIPLCIIEKYKGEGKDGRLFYVPQTCNLCRSLKIIAEQCNLGCHLTFYQARHSFATLICLSNGVPIETISKMMGHYSIRTTQIYAEITNHKVSRDLETLSENTKGKYALPDDGMPSRVFKCGNYSGWKKKCESSDRTKMK
;
A
#
# COMPACT_ATOMS: atom_id res chain seq x y z
N LYS A 1 35.35 3.96 -0.67
CA LYS A 1 34.31 3.00 -1.18
C LYS A 1 33.14 3.06 -0.21
N ILE A 2 32.03 3.64 -0.65
CA ILE A 2 30.77 3.62 0.09
C ILE A 2 30.20 2.21 -0.12
N GLU A 3 30.23 1.38 0.90
CA GLU A 3 29.54 0.09 0.88
C GLU A 3 28.05 0.36 0.72
N LYS A 4 27.48 -0.07 -0.40
CA LYS A 4 26.03 -0.08 -0.61
C LYS A 4 25.45 -1.11 0.35
N VAL A 5 24.85 -0.64 1.45
CA VAL A 5 24.03 -1.48 2.33
C VAL A 5 22.98 -2.15 1.45
N PRO A 6 22.84 -3.49 1.47
CA PRO A 6 21.84 -4.16 0.67
C PRO A 6 20.46 -3.68 1.09
N VAL A 7 19.78 -2.95 0.22
CA VAL A 7 18.41 -2.50 0.43
C VAL A 7 17.52 -3.73 0.45
N ASN A 8 17.08 -4.12 1.63
CA ASN A 8 16.18 -5.25 1.82
C ASN A 8 14.79 -4.83 1.32
N HIS A 9 14.52 -5.05 0.03
CA HIS A 9 13.25 -4.71 -0.61
C HIS A 9 12.13 -5.60 -0.07
N ARG A 10 11.58 -5.25 1.09
CA ARG A 10 10.46 -5.97 1.69
C ARG A 10 9.16 -5.83 0.90
N HIS A 11 9.04 -4.83 0.04
CA HIS A 11 7.88 -4.55 -0.82
C HIS A 11 8.35 -4.07 -2.20
N LEU A 12 7.47 -4.12 -3.18
CA LEU A 12 7.71 -3.53 -4.49
C LEU A 12 7.52 -2.01 -4.41
N ASN A 13 8.37 -1.27 -5.11
CA ASN A 13 8.08 0.13 -5.40
C ASN A 13 7.07 0.24 -6.56
N ARG A 14 6.57 1.45 -6.80
CA ARG A 14 5.56 1.70 -7.82
C ARG A 14 6.02 1.28 -9.23
N GLU A 15 7.23 1.66 -9.62
CA GLU A 15 7.79 1.33 -10.93
C GLU A 15 7.92 -0.19 -11.14
N GLN A 16 8.44 -0.90 -10.14
CA GLN A 16 8.53 -2.37 -10.17
C GLN A 16 7.17 -3.03 -10.31
N PHE A 17 6.18 -2.52 -9.59
CA PHE A 17 4.81 -3.05 -9.65
C PHE A 17 4.16 -2.79 -11.01
N GLU A 18 4.32 -1.60 -11.59
CA GLU A 18 3.83 -1.27 -12.92
C GLU A 18 4.50 -2.14 -14.01
N LYS A 19 5.81 -2.39 -13.92
CA LYS A 19 6.50 -3.34 -14.80
C LYS A 19 5.92 -4.75 -14.71
N LEU A 20 5.68 -5.23 -13.49
CA LEU A 20 5.09 -6.53 -13.24
C LEU A 20 3.66 -6.64 -13.80
N LEU A 21 2.84 -5.62 -13.58
CA LEU A 21 1.44 -5.58 -13.99
C LEU A 21 1.30 -5.59 -15.52
N ASN A 22 2.15 -4.86 -16.22
CA ASN A 22 2.13 -4.71 -17.68
C ASN A 22 2.97 -5.78 -18.41
N ALA A 23 3.61 -6.70 -17.69
CA ALA A 23 4.48 -7.69 -18.29
C ALA A 23 3.73 -8.66 -19.22
N ARG A 24 4.24 -8.81 -20.45
CA ARG A 24 3.82 -9.87 -21.37
C ARG A 24 4.64 -11.12 -21.12
N LEU A 25 4.04 -12.09 -20.45
CA LEU A 25 4.70 -13.34 -20.06
C LEU A 25 4.39 -14.44 -21.07
N PRO A 26 5.38 -15.29 -21.43
CA PRO A 26 5.26 -16.22 -22.57
C PRO A 26 4.42 -17.46 -22.29
N THR A 27 4.09 -17.76 -21.04
CA THR A 27 3.35 -18.98 -20.70
C THR A 27 2.19 -18.70 -19.76
N TYR A 28 1.11 -19.48 -19.92
CA TYR A 28 -0.04 -19.45 -19.03
C TYR A 28 0.37 -19.56 -17.55
N ARG A 29 1.28 -20.48 -17.22
CA ARG A 29 1.77 -20.67 -15.84
C ARG A 29 2.37 -19.41 -15.24
N LEU A 30 3.14 -18.65 -16.00
CA LEU A 30 3.75 -17.41 -15.54
C LEU A 30 2.69 -16.31 -15.41
N CYS A 31 1.78 -16.18 -16.39
CA CYS A 31 0.65 -15.24 -16.30
C CYS A 31 -0.21 -15.53 -15.07
N HIS A 32 -0.59 -16.77 -14.87
CA HIS A 32 -1.39 -17.20 -13.71
C HIS A 32 -0.67 -16.90 -12.39
N THR A 33 0.63 -17.23 -12.27
CA THR A 33 1.42 -16.93 -11.07
C THR A 33 1.52 -15.42 -10.81
N ARG A 34 1.72 -14.60 -11.86
CA ARG A 34 1.72 -13.14 -11.77
C ARG A 34 0.37 -12.63 -11.26
N ASP A 35 -0.72 -13.12 -11.80
CA ASP A 35 -2.06 -12.66 -11.45
C ASP A 35 -2.44 -13.05 -10.01
N LEU A 36 -2.07 -14.23 -9.54
CA LEU A 36 -2.20 -14.61 -8.14
C LEU A 36 -1.37 -13.70 -7.21
N PHE A 37 -0.16 -13.34 -7.64
CA PHE A 37 0.68 -12.39 -6.91
C PHE A 37 0.03 -11.00 -6.87
N VAL A 38 -0.45 -10.50 -8.01
CA VAL A 38 -1.16 -9.21 -8.11
C VAL A 38 -2.42 -9.21 -7.26
N PHE A 39 -3.19 -10.29 -7.27
CA PHE A 39 -4.35 -10.47 -6.38
C PHE A 39 -3.94 -10.30 -4.90
N SER A 40 -2.84 -10.91 -4.48
CA SER A 40 -2.31 -10.74 -3.13
C SER A 40 -1.82 -9.31 -2.85
N VAL A 41 -1.29 -8.59 -3.84
CA VAL A 41 -0.91 -7.16 -3.70
C VAL A 41 -2.12 -6.27 -3.47
N PHE A 42 -3.28 -6.59 -4.06
CA PHE A 42 -4.49 -5.78 -3.89
C PHE A 42 -5.36 -6.18 -2.70
N THR A 43 -5.17 -7.38 -2.15
CA THR A 43 -6.01 -7.90 -1.06
C THR A 43 -5.25 -8.12 0.24
N GLY A 44 -3.93 -8.16 0.20
CA GLY A 44 -3.10 -8.51 1.36
C GLY A 44 -3.24 -9.95 1.82
N ILE A 45 -3.95 -10.81 1.08
CA ILE A 45 -4.13 -12.22 1.41
C ILE A 45 -2.81 -12.97 1.22
N GLY A 46 -2.43 -13.76 2.22
CA GLY A 46 -1.25 -14.62 2.14
C GLY A 46 -1.50 -15.87 1.28
N ARG A 47 -0.42 -16.50 0.79
CA ARG A 47 -0.50 -17.70 -0.07
C ARG A 47 -1.38 -18.81 0.51
N ALA A 48 -1.26 -19.08 1.81
CA ALA A 48 -2.03 -20.15 2.45
C ALA A 48 -3.53 -19.87 2.45
N ASP A 49 -3.91 -18.62 2.76
CA ASP A 49 -5.32 -18.19 2.76
C ASP A 49 -5.85 -18.14 1.33
N LEU A 50 -5.03 -17.67 0.36
CA LEU A 50 -5.37 -17.66 -1.07
C LEU A 50 -5.66 -19.08 -1.62
N ALA A 51 -4.87 -20.07 -1.20
CA ALA A 51 -5.05 -21.46 -1.63
C ALA A 51 -6.34 -22.12 -1.12
N ASN A 52 -6.95 -21.54 -0.08
CA ASN A 52 -8.19 -22.03 0.51
C ASN A 52 -9.37 -21.08 0.30
N LEU A 53 -9.19 -20.06 -0.50
CA LEU A 53 -10.26 -19.11 -0.81
C LEU A 53 -11.32 -19.78 -1.68
N THR A 54 -12.58 -19.70 -1.26
CA THR A 54 -13.76 -20.26 -1.96
C THR A 54 -14.70 -19.16 -2.42
N GLU A 55 -15.68 -19.48 -3.25
CA GLU A 55 -16.74 -18.54 -3.63
C GLU A 55 -17.56 -18.09 -2.43
N ASP A 56 -17.79 -18.95 -1.43
CA ASP A 56 -18.50 -18.61 -0.20
C ASP A 56 -17.82 -17.54 0.64
N ASN A 57 -16.53 -17.33 0.43
CA ASN A 57 -15.80 -16.24 1.07
C ASN A 57 -16.07 -14.87 0.42
N ILE A 58 -16.78 -14.81 -0.71
CA ILE A 58 -17.10 -13.58 -1.42
C ILE A 58 -18.53 -13.17 -1.11
N ILE A 59 -18.68 -12.09 -0.35
CA ILE A 59 -19.98 -11.55 0.07
C ILE A 59 -20.27 -10.31 -0.78
N THR A 60 -21.45 -10.28 -1.38
CA THR A 60 -21.98 -9.07 -2.05
C THR A 60 -22.82 -8.30 -1.05
N LYS A 61 -22.49 -7.02 -0.83
CA LYS A 61 -23.27 -6.13 0.03
C LYS A 61 -24.43 -5.49 -0.72
N GLU A 62 -25.32 -4.81 0.01
CA GLU A 62 -26.49 -4.12 -0.55
C GLU A 62 -26.14 -3.06 -1.60
N ASP A 63 -24.99 -2.42 -1.46
CA ASP A 63 -24.44 -1.45 -2.42
C ASP A 63 -23.82 -2.08 -3.69
N GLY A 64 -23.92 -3.41 -3.83
CA GLY A 64 -23.33 -4.16 -4.93
C GLY A 64 -21.83 -4.41 -4.79
N SER A 65 -21.16 -3.86 -3.78
CA SER A 65 -19.73 -4.08 -3.57
C SER A 65 -19.44 -5.51 -3.10
N LYS A 66 -18.36 -6.10 -3.63
CA LYS A 66 -17.94 -7.46 -3.27
C LYS A 66 -16.81 -7.39 -2.25
N TRP A 67 -16.87 -8.25 -1.25
CA TRP A 67 -15.94 -8.30 -0.14
C TRP A 67 -15.46 -9.72 0.10
N ILE A 68 -14.19 -9.89 0.42
CA ILE A 68 -13.66 -11.14 0.95
C ILE A 68 -13.87 -11.14 2.45
N HIS A 69 -14.46 -12.24 2.95
CA HIS A 69 -14.61 -12.50 4.37
C HIS A 69 -13.97 -13.85 4.71
N ILE A 70 -12.86 -13.81 5.41
CA ILE A 70 -12.09 -15.00 5.78
C ILE A 70 -11.58 -14.92 7.22
N ALA A 71 -11.52 -16.07 7.89
CA ALA A 71 -10.72 -16.25 9.09
C ALA A 71 -9.32 -16.72 8.68
N ARG A 72 -8.28 -15.99 9.03
CA ARG A 72 -6.91 -16.32 8.66
C ARG A 72 -6.46 -17.65 9.25
N GLN A 73 -5.80 -18.48 8.45
CA GLN A 73 -5.32 -19.78 8.91
C GLN A 73 -4.35 -19.68 10.10
N LYS A 74 -3.42 -18.70 10.04
CA LYS A 74 -2.36 -18.56 11.04
C LYS A 74 -2.84 -17.93 12.35
N THR A 75 -3.67 -16.91 12.30
CA THR A 75 -4.05 -16.09 13.46
C THR A 75 -5.48 -16.29 13.91
N LYS A 76 -6.31 -16.98 13.11
CA LYS A 76 -7.76 -17.10 13.30
C LYS A 76 -8.50 -15.75 13.34
N ALA A 77 -7.81 -14.67 13.03
CA ALA A 77 -8.40 -13.35 12.97
C ALA A 77 -9.28 -13.21 11.73
N GLU A 78 -10.45 -12.64 11.90
CA GLU A 78 -11.35 -12.32 10.80
C GLU A 78 -10.81 -11.14 9.98
N CYS A 79 -10.92 -11.26 8.67
CA CYS A 79 -10.51 -10.23 7.71
C CYS A 79 -11.66 -9.92 6.78
N HIS A 80 -11.92 -8.62 6.62
CA HIS A 80 -12.90 -8.09 5.68
C HIS A 80 -12.17 -7.18 4.69
N ILE A 81 -12.12 -7.59 3.42
CA ILE A 81 -11.33 -6.92 2.40
C ILE A 81 -12.25 -6.60 1.23
N LYS A 82 -12.42 -5.32 0.93
CA LYS A 82 -13.17 -4.88 -0.26
C LYS A 82 -12.41 -5.27 -1.53
N LEU A 83 -13.08 -5.92 -2.45
CA LEU A 83 -12.53 -6.23 -3.76
C LEU A 83 -12.60 -5.00 -4.65
N LEU A 84 -11.44 -4.56 -5.12
CA LEU A 84 -11.29 -3.53 -6.14
C LEU A 84 -11.39 -4.16 -7.54
N ASP A 85 -11.37 -3.35 -8.59
CA ASP A 85 -11.57 -3.80 -9.97
C ASP A 85 -10.57 -4.88 -10.43
N ILE A 86 -9.28 -4.71 -10.12
CA ILE A 86 -8.24 -5.67 -10.52
C ILE A 86 -8.45 -7.05 -9.90
N PRO A 87 -8.65 -7.21 -8.59
CA PRO A 87 -9.04 -8.49 -8.00
C PRO A 87 -10.30 -9.10 -8.62
N LEU A 88 -11.32 -8.29 -8.91
CA LEU A 88 -12.55 -8.76 -9.53
C LEU A 88 -12.29 -9.31 -10.95
N CYS A 89 -11.50 -8.60 -11.75
CA CYS A 89 -11.08 -9.07 -13.07
C CYS A 89 -10.29 -10.39 -12.99
N ILE A 90 -9.43 -10.55 -11.98
CA ILE A 90 -8.66 -11.80 -11.80
C ILE A 90 -9.59 -12.95 -11.40
N ILE A 91 -10.55 -12.72 -10.51
CA ILE A 91 -11.56 -13.74 -10.15
C ILE A 91 -12.32 -14.22 -11.39
N GLU A 92 -12.83 -13.28 -12.19
CA GLU A 92 -13.60 -13.61 -13.39
C GLU A 92 -12.73 -14.34 -14.43
N LYS A 93 -11.46 -13.92 -14.58
CA LYS A 93 -10.51 -14.55 -15.52
C LYS A 93 -10.23 -16.02 -15.21
N TYR A 94 -10.18 -16.39 -13.94
CA TYR A 94 -9.84 -17.76 -13.48
C TYR A 94 -11.03 -18.52 -12.90
N LYS A 95 -12.24 -18.04 -13.18
CA LYS A 95 -13.48 -18.66 -12.71
C LYS A 95 -13.58 -20.12 -13.21
N GLY A 96 -13.85 -21.02 -12.27
CA GLY A 96 -13.98 -22.45 -12.57
C GLY A 96 -12.66 -23.21 -12.68
N GLU A 97 -11.50 -22.60 -12.55
CA GLU A 97 -10.21 -23.29 -12.55
C GLU A 97 -9.82 -23.88 -11.18
N GLY A 98 -10.45 -23.41 -10.12
CA GLY A 98 -10.28 -23.94 -8.78
C GLY A 98 -10.86 -25.35 -8.66
N LYS A 99 -10.20 -26.22 -7.89
CA LYS A 99 -10.70 -27.56 -7.54
C LYS A 99 -11.33 -27.53 -6.15
N ASP A 100 -12.24 -28.44 -5.89
CA ASP A 100 -12.85 -28.63 -4.57
C ASP A 100 -13.52 -27.37 -4.02
N GLY A 101 -14.24 -26.60 -4.87
CA GLY A 101 -14.92 -25.36 -4.51
C GLY A 101 -14.00 -24.15 -4.28
N ARG A 102 -12.72 -24.30 -4.52
CA ARG A 102 -11.75 -23.21 -4.39
C ARG A 102 -11.87 -22.22 -5.54
N LEU A 103 -11.57 -20.96 -5.25
CA LEU A 103 -11.64 -19.89 -6.24
C LEU A 103 -10.50 -19.96 -7.28
N PHE A 104 -9.32 -20.37 -6.83
CA PHE A 104 -8.12 -20.47 -7.67
C PHE A 104 -7.41 -21.81 -7.53
N TYR A 105 -6.81 -22.25 -8.60
CA TYR A 105 -5.74 -23.24 -8.53
C TYR A 105 -4.46 -22.56 -8.06
N VAL A 106 -3.99 -22.86 -6.85
CA VAL A 106 -2.72 -22.31 -6.32
C VAL A 106 -1.65 -23.39 -6.37
N PRO A 107 -0.61 -23.23 -7.21
CA PRO A 107 0.46 -24.22 -7.33
C PRO A 107 1.22 -24.43 -6.02
N GLN A 108 1.92 -25.57 -5.92
CA GLN A 108 2.82 -25.84 -4.79
C GLN A 108 3.89 -24.75 -4.64
N THR A 109 4.34 -24.53 -3.42
CA THR A 109 5.27 -23.43 -3.06
C THR A 109 6.54 -23.42 -3.92
N CYS A 110 7.14 -24.58 -4.17
CA CYS A 110 8.36 -24.66 -4.99
C CYS A 110 8.13 -24.18 -6.43
N ASN A 111 6.99 -24.54 -7.04
CA ASN A 111 6.63 -24.12 -8.39
C ASN A 111 6.31 -22.62 -8.45
N LEU A 112 5.61 -22.09 -7.44
CA LEU A 112 5.36 -20.65 -7.32
C LEU A 112 6.65 -19.86 -7.19
N CYS A 113 7.56 -20.27 -6.30
CA CYS A 113 8.85 -19.59 -6.11
C CYS A 113 9.68 -19.60 -7.40
N ARG A 114 9.71 -20.74 -8.11
CA ARG A 114 10.40 -20.85 -9.40
C ARG A 114 9.79 -19.92 -10.46
N SER A 115 8.46 -19.89 -10.56
CA SER A 115 7.78 -18.99 -11.49
C SER A 115 7.99 -17.50 -11.13
N LEU A 116 7.92 -17.15 -9.85
CA LEU A 116 8.16 -15.76 -9.40
C LEU A 116 9.60 -15.30 -9.68
N LYS A 117 10.59 -16.21 -9.56
CA LYS A 117 11.98 -15.90 -9.94
C LYS A 117 12.07 -15.56 -11.43
N ILE A 118 11.50 -16.39 -12.30
CA ILE A 118 11.50 -16.17 -13.76
C ILE A 118 10.79 -14.84 -14.09
N ILE A 119 9.65 -14.55 -13.45
CA ILE A 119 8.91 -13.30 -13.64
C ILE A 119 9.78 -12.09 -13.23
N ALA A 120 10.45 -12.16 -12.08
CA ALA A 120 11.32 -11.08 -11.60
C ALA A 120 12.46 -10.79 -12.58
N GLU A 121 13.05 -11.83 -13.16
CA GLU A 121 14.11 -11.71 -14.17
C GLU A 121 13.57 -11.12 -15.47
N GLN A 122 12.44 -11.61 -16.00
CA GLN A 122 11.85 -11.09 -17.24
C GLN A 122 11.36 -9.64 -17.13
N CYS A 123 10.91 -9.25 -15.95
CA CYS A 123 10.48 -7.87 -15.69
C CYS A 123 11.63 -6.95 -15.27
N ASN A 124 12.87 -7.43 -15.17
CA ASN A 124 14.05 -6.68 -14.71
C ASN A 124 13.78 -5.94 -13.38
N LEU A 125 13.19 -6.64 -12.39
CA LEU A 125 12.78 -6.01 -11.14
C LEU A 125 13.95 -5.73 -10.19
N GLY A 126 15.10 -6.35 -10.38
CA GLY A 126 16.26 -6.21 -9.50
C GLY A 126 16.07 -6.73 -8.08
N CYS A 127 15.01 -7.50 -7.83
CA CYS A 127 14.69 -8.09 -6.53
C CYS A 127 14.04 -9.46 -6.68
N HIS A 128 14.06 -10.26 -5.61
CA HIS A 128 13.32 -11.51 -5.56
C HIS A 128 11.85 -11.24 -5.27
N LEU A 129 10.95 -11.92 -6.00
CA LEU A 129 9.52 -11.91 -5.72
C LEU A 129 9.13 -13.04 -4.77
N THR A 130 8.35 -12.72 -3.75
CA THR A 130 7.74 -13.67 -2.82
C THR A 130 6.31 -13.24 -2.48
N PHE A 131 5.44 -14.19 -2.16
CA PHE A 131 4.08 -13.84 -1.69
C PHE A 131 4.08 -13.02 -0.38
N TYR A 132 5.17 -13.08 0.37
CA TYR A 132 5.36 -12.20 1.52
C TYR A 132 5.51 -10.73 1.09
N GLN A 133 6.29 -10.48 0.02
CA GLN A 133 6.41 -9.13 -0.56
C GLN A 133 5.08 -8.63 -1.15
N ALA A 134 4.24 -9.50 -1.73
CA ALA A 134 2.92 -9.08 -2.20
C ALA A 134 2.10 -8.48 -1.05
N ARG A 135 2.09 -9.14 0.10
CA ARG A 135 1.40 -8.66 1.29
C ARG A 135 2.02 -7.39 1.88
N HIS A 136 3.35 -7.24 1.83
CA HIS A 136 4.01 -5.99 2.19
C HIS A 136 3.65 -4.86 1.23
N SER A 137 3.60 -5.15 -0.06
CA SER A 137 3.19 -4.18 -1.10
C SER A 137 1.73 -3.75 -0.94
N PHE A 138 0.83 -4.64 -0.50
CA PHE A 138 -0.53 -4.25 -0.12
C PHE A 138 -0.51 -3.17 0.96
N ALA A 139 0.19 -3.42 2.06
CA ALA A 139 0.23 -2.47 3.17
C ALA A 139 0.86 -1.13 2.79
N THR A 140 1.98 -1.16 2.05
CA THR A 140 2.76 0.05 1.72
C THR A 140 2.25 0.74 0.46
N LEU A 141 2.24 0.02 -0.68
CA LEU A 141 1.97 0.60 -2.00
C LEU A 141 0.47 0.85 -2.22
N ILE A 142 -0.41 -0.07 -1.78
CA ILE A 142 -1.84 0.05 -2.01
C ILE A 142 -2.52 0.84 -0.88
N CYS A 143 -2.21 0.57 0.38
CA CYS A 143 -2.93 1.18 1.49
C CYS A 143 -2.27 2.46 2.00
N LEU A 144 -1.06 2.40 2.55
CA LEU A 144 -0.40 3.57 3.17
C LEU A 144 -0.15 4.71 2.19
N SER A 145 0.24 4.40 0.95
CA SER A 145 0.46 5.43 -0.10
C SER A 145 -0.83 6.14 -0.50
N ASN A 146 -1.99 5.53 -0.25
CA ASN A 146 -3.31 6.11 -0.52
C ASN A 146 -4.02 6.60 0.74
N GLY A 147 -3.30 6.79 1.85
CA GLY A 147 -3.83 7.41 3.06
C GLY A 147 -4.67 6.51 3.95
N VAL A 148 -4.69 5.19 3.71
CA VAL A 148 -5.43 4.28 4.59
C VAL A 148 -4.74 4.24 5.97
N PRO A 149 -5.48 4.46 7.08
CA PRO A 149 -4.93 4.40 8.42
C PRO A 149 -4.34 3.04 8.77
N ILE A 150 -3.26 3.04 9.55
CA ILE A 150 -2.54 1.80 9.90
C ILE A 150 -3.40 0.82 10.70
N GLU A 151 -4.32 1.33 11.50
CA GLU A 151 -5.30 0.55 12.26
C GLU A 151 -6.23 -0.22 11.32
N THR A 152 -6.70 0.44 10.27
CA THR A 152 -7.54 -0.17 9.23
C THR A 152 -6.76 -1.26 8.49
N ILE A 153 -5.51 -0.98 8.10
CA ILE A 153 -4.63 -1.96 7.45
C ILE A 153 -4.41 -3.17 8.35
N SER A 154 -4.19 -2.95 9.65
CA SER A 154 -4.00 -4.02 10.64
C SER A 154 -5.19 -4.95 10.68
N LYS A 155 -6.43 -4.41 10.68
CA LYS A 155 -7.67 -5.19 10.62
C LYS A 155 -7.82 -5.93 9.29
N MET A 156 -7.61 -5.25 8.16
CA MET A 156 -7.70 -5.87 6.83
C MET A 156 -6.69 -7.02 6.68
N MET A 157 -5.51 -6.89 7.26
CA MET A 157 -4.48 -7.92 7.24
C MET A 157 -4.69 -9.01 8.30
N GLY A 158 -5.64 -8.89 9.22
CA GLY A 158 -5.86 -9.83 10.32
C GLY A 158 -4.66 -9.97 11.23
N HIS A 159 -4.02 -8.86 11.56
CA HIS A 159 -2.96 -8.84 12.56
C HIS A 159 -3.55 -8.76 13.97
N TYR A 160 -3.11 -9.63 14.85
CA TYR A 160 -3.51 -9.62 16.25
C TYR A 160 -3.01 -8.37 16.99
N SER A 161 -1.84 -7.85 16.60
CA SER A 161 -1.25 -6.66 17.18
C SER A 161 -0.88 -5.66 16.08
N ILE A 162 -1.21 -4.39 16.30
CA ILE A 162 -0.85 -3.29 15.42
C ILE A 162 0.66 -3.16 15.22
N ARG A 163 1.46 -3.58 16.22
CA ARG A 163 2.93 -3.61 16.12
C ARG A 163 3.42 -4.40 14.90
N THR A 164 2.70 -5.46 14.52
CA THR A 164 3.00 -6.24 13.31
C THR A 164 2.80 -5.41 12.03
N THR A 165 1.91 -4.42 12.06
CA THR A 165 1.62 -3.53 10.94
C THR A 165 2.55 -2.32 10.93
N GLN A 166 3.03 -1.88 12.09
CA GLN A 166 3.94 -0.74 12.22
C GLN A 166 5.28 -0.90 11.47
N ILE A 167 5.69 -2.15 11.20
CA ILE A 167 6.87 -2.42 10.35
C ILE A 167 6.74 -1.88 8.92
N TYR A 168 5.50 -1.60 8.47
CA TYR A 168 5.23 -0.99 7.15
C TYR A 168 5.22 0.54 7.19
N ALA A 169 5.11 1.12 8.38
CA ALA A 169 4.99 2.56 8.59
C ALA A 169 6.37 3.25 8.61
N GLU A 170 7.19 3.07 7.56
CA GLU A 170 8.24 4.04 7.30
C GLU A 170 7.56 5.34 6.86
N ILE A 171 7.44 6.28 7.82
CA ILE A 171 6.93 7.62 7.55
C ILE A 171 8.00 8.34 6.73
N THR A 172 7.81 8.40 5.42
CA THR A 172 8.68 9.20 4.55
C THR A 172 8.35 10.69 4.73
N ASN A 173 9.37 11.57 4.61
CA ASN A 173 9.17 13.02 4.64
C ASN A 173 8.11 13.47 3.62
N HIS A 174 8.03 12.79 2.49
CA HIS A 174 7.01 13.04 1.46
C HIS A 174 5.58 12.77 1.97
N LYS A 175 5.37 11.73 2.77
CA LYS A 175 4.05 11.48 3.37
C LYS A 175 3.68 12.53 4.38
N VAL A 176 4.64 12.94 5.23
CA VAL A 176 4.42 14.04 6.22
C VAL A 176 4.01 15.32 5.51
N SER A 177 4.70 15.71 4.44
CA SER A 177 4.36 16.90 3.65
C SER A 177 2.95 16.82 3.08
N ARG A 178 2.57 15.70 2.49
CA ARG A 178 1.24 15.48 1.90
C ARG A 178 0.12 15.51 2.95
N ASP A 179 0.34 14.87 4.10
CA ASP A 179 -0.63 14.86 5.19
C ASP A 179 -0.82 16.28 5.76
N LEU A 180 0.26 17.08 5.86
CA LEU A 180 0.22 18.49 6.30
C LEU A 180 -0.46 19.39 5.25
N GLU A 181 -0.27 19.16 3.95
CA GLU A 181 -1.00 19.87 2.90
C GLU A 181 -2.50 19.62 3.02
N THR A 182 -2.91 18.37 3.16
CA THR A 182 -4.32 17.97 3.36
C THR A 182 -4.88 18.62 4.64
N LEU A 183 -4.11 18.63 5.74
CA LEU A 183 -4.51 19.28 6.99
C LEU A 183 -4.70 20.79 6.77
N SER A 184 -3.76 21.44 6.08
CA SER A 184 -3.82 22.86 5.77
C SER A 184 -5.07 23.21 4.96
N GLU A 185 -5.39 22.43 3.93
CA GLU A 185 -6.60 22.61 3.13
C GLU A 185 -7.88 22.43 3.96
N ASN A 186 -7.92 21.38 4.80
CA ASN A 186 -9.08 21.08 5.64
C ASN A 186 -9.33 22.10 6.75
N THR A 187 -8.30 22.82 7.19
CA THR A 187 -8.39 23.84 8.27
C THR A 187 -8.55 25.26 7.75
N LYS A 188 -8.27 25.47 6.46
CA LYS A 188 -8.31 26.80 5.83
C LYS A 188 -9.70 27.43 5.96
N GLY A 189 -9.75 28.60 6.58
CA GLY A 189 -10.99 29.36 6.79
C GLY A 189 -11.94 28.82 7.86
N LYS A 190 -11.62 27.69 8.53
CA LYS A 190 -12.46 27.14 9.61
C LYS A 190 -12.17 27.74 10.98
N TYR A 191 -10.95 28.26 11.16
CA TYR A 191 -10.49 28.81 12.42
C TYR A 191 -9.93 30.21 12.19
N ALA A 192 -10.32 31.15 13.03
CA ALA A 192 -9.78 32.52 13.07
C ALA A 192 -9.46 32.86 14.51
N LEU A 193 -8.39 33.61 14.72
CA LEU A 193 -8.14 34.22 16.03
C LEU A 193 -9.17 35.35 16.27
N PRO A 194 -9.69 35.49 17.50
CA PRO A 194 -10.53 36.62 17.84
C PRO A 194 -9.75 37.92 17.61
N ASP A 195 -10.45 38.96 17.16
CA ASP A 195 -9.88 40.30 17.07
C ASP A 195 -9.74 40.86 18.50
N ASP A 196 -8.52 40.83 19.02
CA ASP A 196 -8.20 41.33 20.38
C ASP A 196 -7.94 42.81 20.43
N GLY A 197 -8.24 43.55 19.34
CA GLY A 197 -8.07 45.00 19.25
C GLY A 197 -6.62 45.48 19.33
N MET A 198 -5.65 44.55 19.30
CA MET A 198 -4.25 44.95 19.21
C MET A 198 -3.93 45.50 17.82
N PRO A 199 -3.17 46.60 17.72
CA PRO A 199 -2.81 47.17 16.43
C PRO A 199 -2.07 46.09 15.64
N SER A 200 -2.70 45.63 14.57
CA SER A 200 -2.22 44.59 13.68
C SER A 200 -0.83 44.97 13.16
N ARG A 201 0.21 44.55 13.82
CA ARG A 201 1.49 44.28 13.14
C ARG A 201 1.24 43.09 12.24
N VAL A 202 0.57 43.42 11.17
CA VAL A 202 0.10 42.64 10.04
C VAL A 202 0.78 41.29 9.89
N PHE A 203 0.18 40.25 10.45
CA PHE A 203 0.28 38.94 9.89
C PHE A 203 -0.89 38.76 8.91
N LYS A 204 -0.72 39.27 7.68
CA LYS A 204 -1.55 38.77 6.59
C LYS A 204 -1.16 37.33 6.38
N CYS A 205 -1.95 36.38 6.90
CA CYS A 205 -1.88 34.97 6.51
C CYS A 205 -2.10 34.90 5.01
N GLY A 206 -1.02 34.87 4.23
CA GLY A 206 -1.12 34.84 2.77
C GLY A 206 0.20 34.79 2.01
N ASN A 207 1.32 35.18 2.60
CA ASN A 207 2.59 35.15 1.88
C ASN A 207 3.76 34.84 2.81
N TYR A 208 4.05 33.56 2.98
CA TYR A 208 5.25 33.10 3.68
C TYR A 208 6.57 33.40 2.92
N SER A 209 6.52 33.93 1.70
CA SER A 209 7.69 34.35 0.91
C SER A 209 8.41 35.58 1.42
N GLY A 210 7.78 36.38 2.36
CA GLY A 210 8.38 37.57 2.93
C GLY A 210 9.25 37.38 4.18
N TRP A 211 9.21 36.22 4.81
CA TRP A 211 9.92 35.98 6.09
C TRP A 211 11.41 35.72 5.94
N LYS A 212 11.85 35.09 4.84
CA LYS A 212 13.28 34.85 4.57
C LYS A 212 14.11 36.13 4.41
N LYS A 213 13.51 37.24 3.96
CA LYS A 213 14.24 38.50 3.73
C LYS A 213 14.41 39.40 4.97
N LYS A 214 13.69 39.15 6.07
CA LYS A 214 13.79 40.02 7.28
C LYS A 214 14.68 39.44 8.38
N CYS A 215 14.96 38.17 8.40
CA CYS A 215 15.94 37.58 9.34
C CYS A 215 17.38 37.86 8.94
N GLU A 216 17.67 38.07 7.65
CA GLU A 216 19.05 38.39 7.19
C GLU A 216 19.44 39.85 7.38
N SER A 217 18.49 40.79 7.68
CA SER A 217 18.79 42.22 7.83
C SER A 217 18.91 42.68 9.26
N SER A 218 18.58 41.86 10.28
CA SER A 218 18.65 42.25 11.69
C SER A 218 19.95 41.84 12.40
N ASP A 219 20.79 41.04 11.78
CA ASP A 219 22.06 40.59 12.39
C ASP A 219 23.28 41.43 11.99
N ARG A 220 23.12 42.52 11.21
CA ARG A 220 24.24 43.37 10.81
C ARG A 220 24.38 44.70 11.55
N THR A 221 23.57 44.95 12.59
CA THR A 221 23.61 46.27 13.24
C THR A 221 23.89 46.24 14.76
N LYS A 222 24.52 45.16 15.24
CA LYS A 222 25.06 45.14 16.63
C LYS A 222 26.46 44.57 16.67
N MET A 223 27.38 45.21 15.99
CA MET A 223 28.82 45.19 16.29
C MET A 223 29.44 46.45 15.68
N LYS A 224 29.36 47.55 16.41
CA LYS A 224 30.34 48.63 16.44
C LYS A 224 30.30 49.26 17.80
#